data_d154ede2e4b6f5facfceb80716c71830
#
_entry.id   d154ede2e4b6f5facfceb80716c71830
#
_cell.length_a   1.000
_cell.length_b   1.000
_cell.length_c   1.000
_cell.angle_alpha   90.00
_cell.angle_beta   90.00
_cell.angle_gamma   90.00
#
_symmetry.space_group_name_H-M   'P 1'
#
loop_
_entity.id
_entity.type
_entity.pdbx_description
1 polymer ?
#
loop_
_entity_poly.entity_id
_entity_poly.type
_entity_poly.pdbx_seq_one_letter_code
_entity_poly.pdbx_strand_id
1 'polypeptide(L)'
;MYGYTIDELSITGFHYFYLNYCPIDRAVDEKLPDGTIQAKRERTFPRFYDGDYEYFNEIDKARRDNKHMIVLKARRKGYSYKAGSMLARNYFFVKNSKNFVFASQKEYLIGDGLLSKAWEFLSFIDDNTA
;
A
#
# COMPACT_ATOMS: atom_id res chain seq x y z
N MET A 1 -0.52 -13.59 -9.49
CA MET A 1 -1.90 -13.25 -9.09
C MET A 1 -2.52 -12.37 -10.15
N TYR A 2 -3.72 -12.66 -10.53
CA TYR A 2 -4.45 -11.93 -11.56
C TYR A 2 -5.12 -10.70 -10.95
N GLY A 3 -5.57 -9.77 -11.80
CA GLY A 3 -6.35 -8.63 -11.36
C GLY A 3 -7.78 -9.00 -10.96
N TYR A 4 -8.49 -8.05 -10.42
CA TYR A 4 -9.87 -8.20 -9.98
C TYR A 4 -10.74 -7.14 -10.66
N THR A 5 -11.99 -7.48 -10.92
CA THR A 5 -12.95 -6.57 -11.56
C THR A 5 -14.03 -6.19 -10.56
N ILE A 6 -14.23 -4.88 -10.38
CA ILE A 6 -15.26 -4.31 -9.51
C ILE A 6 -15.97 -3.22 -10.33
N ASP A 7 -17.30 -3.34 -10.51
CA ASP A 7 -18.13 -2.35 -11.25
C ASP A 7 -17.49 -1.92 -12.58
N GLU A 8 -17.07 -2.89 -13.40
CA GLU A 8 -16.38 -2.68 -14.68
C GLU A 8 -14.95 -2.13 -14.57
N LEU A 9 -14.47 -1.83 -13.36
CA LEU A 9 -13.07 -1.50 -13.13
C LEU A 9 -12.29 -2.75 -12.79
N SER A 10 -11.14 -2.91 -13.46
CA SER A 10 -10.18 -3.97 -13.14
C SER A 10 -9.06 -3.39 -12.30
N ILE A 11 -8.83 -3.95 -11.12
CA ILE A 11 -7.70 -3.57 -10.27
C ILE A 11 -6.64 -4.66 -10.30
N THR A 12 -5.38 -4.27 -10.14
CA THR A 12 -4.25 -5.21 -10.11
C THR A 12 -4.25 -6.00 -8.80
N GLY A 13 -3.54 -7.13 -8.77
CA GLY A 13 -3.36 -7.90 -7.56
C GLY A 13 -2.66 -7.11 -6.44
N PHE A 14 -1.70 -6.25 -6.78
CA PHE A 14 -1.05 -5.35 -5.81
C PHE A 14 -2.05 -4.37 -5.20
N HIS A 15 -2.92 -3.77 -6.01
CA HIS A 15 -3.91 -2.81 -5.53
C HIS A 15 -4.94 -3.49 -4.63
N TYR A 16 -5.42 -4.67 -5.03
CA TYR A 16 -6.35 -5.46 -4.23
C TYR A 16 -5.73 -5.79 -2.86
N PHE A 17 -4.48 -6.24 -2.84
CA PHE A 17 -3.78 -6.55 -1.60
C PHE A 17 -3.65 -5.31 -0.71
N TYR A 18 -3.28 -4.18 -1.28
CA TYR A 18 -3.15 -2.92 -0.56
C TYR A 18 -4.47 -2.51 0.10
N LEU A 19 -5.58 -2.58 -0.63
CA LEU A 19 -6.90 -2.17 -0.12
C LEU A 19 -7.45 -3.10 0.97
N ASN A 20 -7.13 -4.38 0.93
CA ASN A 20 -7.80 -5.38 1.75
C ASN A 20 -6.95 -5.98 2.87
N TYR A 21 -5.62 -5.86 2.79
CA TYR A 21 -4.72 -6.52 3.74
C TYR A 21 -3.73 -5.56 4.41
N CYS A 22 -3.78 -4.29 4.11
CA CYS A 22 -2.77 -3.33 4.56
C CYS A 22 -3.39 -2.17 5.36
N PRO A 23 -3.67 -2.35 6.66
CA PRO A 23 -4.13 -1.23 7.49
C PRO A 23 -3.07 -0.12 7.54
N ILE A 24 -3.49 1.10 7.36
CA ILE A 24 -2.61 2.28 7.38
C ILE A 24 -3.16 3.32 8.36
N ASP A 25 -2.30 4.23 8.79
CA ASP A 25 -2.72 5.41 9.50
C ASP A 25 -3.25 6.43 8.50
N ARG A 26 -4.51 6.80 8.63
CA ARG A 26 -5.10 7.83 7.78
C ARG A 26 -6.04 8.73 8.55
N ALA A 27 -6.25 9.92 8.02
CA ALA A 27 -7.23 10.85 8.58
C ALA A 27 -8.65 10.41 8.20
N VAL A 28 -9.52 10.35 9.20
CA VAL A 28 -10.95 10.12 9.02
C VAL A 28 -11.71 11.26 9.68
N ASP A 29 -12.88 11.57 9.15
CA ASP A 29 -13.74 12.59 9.73
C ASP A 29 -14.54 11.98 10.88
N GLU A 30 -14.50 12.63 12.04
CA GLU A 30 -15.29 12.25 13.20
C GLU A 30 -16.32 13.33 13.48
N LYS A 31 -17.60 12.94 13.55
CA LYS A 31 -18.68 13.85 13.91
C LYS A 31 -18.79 13.92 15.42
N LEU A 32 -18.57 15.10 15.98
CA LEU A 32 -18.68 15.32 17.42
C LEU A 32 -20.17 15.46 17.83
N PRO A 33 -20.49 15.24 19.12
CA PRO A 33 -21.88 15.37 19.60
C PRO A 33 -22.51 16.73 19.37
N ASP A 34 -21.70 17.80 19.22
CA ASP A 34 -22.18 19.16 18.95
C ASP A 34 -22.44 19.43 17.46
N GLY A 35 -22.21 18.43 16.59
CA GLY A 35 -22.41 18.54 15.15
C GLY A 35 -21.18 18.99 14.38
N THR A 36 -20.07 19.33 15.05
CA THR A 36 -18.81 19.68 14.37
C THR A 36 -18.13 18.43 13.81
N ILE A 37 -17.42 18.61 12.69
CA ILE A 37 -16.60 17.56 12.10
C ILE A 37 -15.14 17.83 12.43
N GLN A 38 -14.46 16.84 13.01
CA GLN A 38 -13.05 16.92 13.37
C GLN A 38 -12.28 15.82 12.66
N ALA A 39 -11.09 16.15 12.14
CA ALA A 39 -10.20 15.16 11.58
C ALA A 39 -9.54 14.35 12.70
N LYS A 40 -9.56 13.02 12.57
CA LYS A 40 -8.96 12.08 13.50
C LYS A 40 -8.06 11.12 12.73
N ARG A 41 -6.91 10.77 13.29
CA ARG A 41 -6.08 9.73 12.71
C ARG A 41 -6.49 8.38 13.24
N GLU A 42 -6.63 7.43 12.34
CA GLU A 42 -7.10 6.09 12.66
C GLU A 42 -6.35 5.06 11.84
N ARG A 43 -6.07 3.90 12.45
CA ARG A 43 -5.50 2.75 11.75
C ARG A 43 -6.65 1.99 11.10
N THR A 44 -6.75 2.10 9.78
CA THR A 44 -7.81 1.45 9.01
C THR A 44 -7.33 1.16 7.59
N PHE A 45 -8.15 0.42 6.82
CA PHE A 45 -7.79 0.09 5.46
C PHE A 45 -7.77 1.33 4.55
N PRO A 46 -6.91 1.34 3.52
CA PRO A 46 -6.87 2.44 2.56
C PRO A 46 -8.19 2.62 1.84
N ARG A 47 -8.44 3.85 1.40
CA ARG A 47 -9.52 4.14 0.47
C ARG A 47 -9.05 3.91 -0.96
N PHE A 48 -10.00 3.71 -1.86
CA PHE A 48 -9.74 3.73 -3.28
C PHE A 48 -9.56 5.17 -3.76
N TYR A 49 -8.41 5.45 -4.37
CA TYR A 49 -8.11 6.73 -4.99
C TYR A 49 -7.70 6.51 -6.44
N ASP A 50 -8.09 7.42 -7.32
CA ASP A 50 -7.76 7.34 -8.75
C ASP A 50 -6.24 7.33 -8.97
N GLY A 51 -5.50 8.14 -8.21
CA GLY A 51 -4.04 8.15 -8.29
C GLY A 51 -3.40 6.82 -7.90
N ASP A 52 -3.96 6.12 -6.93
CA ASP A 52 -3.48 4.79 -6.56
C ASP A 52 -3.81 3.77 -7.65
N TYR A 53 -4.97 3.87 -8.25
CA TYR A 53 -5.36 3.03 -9.38
C TYR A 53 -4.38 3.18 -10.54
N GLU A 54 -4.07 4.41 -10.91
CA GLU A 54 -3.09 4.69 -11.97
C GLU A 54 -1.70 4.15 -11.60
N TYR A 55 -1.26 4.38 -10.37
CA TYR A 55 0.05 3.94 -9.88
C TYR A 55 0.21 2.41 -9.99
N PHE A 56 -0.74 1.66 -9.46
CA PHE A 56 -0.65 0.20 -9.49
C PHE A 56 -0.80 -0.37 -10.90
N ASN A 57 -1.61 0.26 -11.75
CA ASN A 57 -1.73 -0.15 -13.16
C ASN A 57 -0.44 0.09 -13.93
N GLU A 58 0.22 1.22 -13.71
CA GLU A 58 1.50 1.53 -14.37
C GLU A 58 2.61 0.58 -13.89
N ILE A 59 2.62 0.20 -12.62
CA ILE A 59 3.56 -0.81 -12.11
C ILE A 59 3.33 -2.14 -12.80
N ASP A 60 2.09 -2.58 -12.90
CA ASP A 60 1.76 -3.86 -13.54
C ASP A 60 2.15 -3.85 -15.02
N LYS A 61 1.89 -2.75 -15.70
CA LYS A 61 2.29 -2.55 -17.10
C LYS A 61 3.81 -2.59 -17.25
N ALA A 62 4.55 -1.89 -16.39
CA ALA A 62 6.01 -1.89 -16.43
C ALA A 62 6.57 -3.29 -16.22
N ARG A 63 5.99 -4.06 -15.31
CA ARG A 63 6.39 -5.46 -15.09
C ARG A 63 6.12 -6.33 -16.32
N ARG A 64 4.96 -6.22 -16.92
CA ARG A 64 4.61 -6.98 -18.13
C ARG A 64 5.52 -6.63 -19.32
N ASP A 65 5.87 -5.35 -19.44
CA ASP A 65 6.74 -4.85 -20.50
C ASP A 65 8.24 -5.01 -20.16
N ASN A 66 8.57 -5.56 -18.98
CA ASN A 66 9.94 -5.72 -18.48
C ASN A 66 10.70 -4.40 -18.47
N LYS A 67 10.08 -3.36 -17.94
CA LYS A 67 10.62 -2.00 -17.85
C LYS A 67 10.70 -1.53 -16.41
N HIS A 68 11.58 -0.57 -16.16
CA HIS A 68 11.64 0.14 -14.88
C HIS A 68 10.61 1.26 -14.85
N MET A 69 10.27 1.69 -13.63
CA MET A 69 9.34 2.78 -13.44
C MET A 69 9.95 3.82 -12.50
N ILE A 70 9.80 5.08 -12.86
CA ILE A 70 10.21 6.22 -12.04
C ILE A 70 8.95 6.98 -11.64
N VAL A 71 8.82 7.26 -10.34
CA VAL A 71 7.64 7.96 -9.80
C VAL A 71 8.07 9.32 -9.27
N LEU A 72 7.52 10.39 -9.86
CA LEU A 72 7.63 11.74 -9.33
C LEU A 72 6.33 12.09 -8.60
N LYS A 73 6.45 12.50 -7.36
CA LYS A 73 5.27 12.70 -6.53
C LYS A 73 5.53 13.74 -5.43
N ALA A 74 4.46 14.33 -4.92
CA ALA A 74 4.54 15.17 -3.74
C ALA A 74 4.74 14.33 -2.47
N ARG A 75 5.24 14.94 -1.42
CA ARG A 75 5.39 14.27 -0.12
C ARG A 75 4.02 13.93 0.48
N ARG A 76 3.99 12.91 1.35
CA ARG A 76 2.82 12.50 2.15
C ARG A 76 1.63 12.04 1.30
N LYS A 77 1.90 11.32 0.21
CA LYS A 77 0.86 10.73 -0.64
C LYS A 77 0.69 9.22 -0.42
N GLY A 78 1.23 8.69 0.68
CA GLY A 78 1.05 7.28 1.03
C GLY A 78 1.88 6.30 0.21
N TYR A 79 2.88 6.75 -0.52
CA TYR A 79 3.68 5.86 -1.37
C TYR A 79 4.55 4.88 -0.59
N SER A 80 5.00 5.27 0.63
CA SER A 80 5.71 4.33 1.49
C SER A 80 4.84 3.15 1.90
N TYR A 81 3.57 3.39 2.18
CA TYR A 81 2.61 2.32 2.46
C TYR A 81 2.39 1.44 1.24
N LYS A 82 2.24 2.02 0.06
CA LYS A 82 2.06 1.26 -1.19
C LYS A 82 3.28 0.41 -1.50
N ALA A 83 4.48 0.97 -1.40
CA ALA A 83 5.72 0.23 -1.59
C ALA A 83 5.87 -0.89 -0.56
N GLY A 84 5.58 -0.62 0.71
CA GLY A 84 5.59 -1.63 1.77
C GLY A 84 4.60 -2.76 1.48
N SER A 85 3.41 -2.43 0.97
CA SER A 85 2.42 -3.45 0.60
C SER A 85 2.90 -4.34 -0.54
N MET A 86 3.59 -3.77 -1.52
CA MET A 86 4.16 -4.57 -2.62
C MET A 86 5.24 -5.53 -2.14
N LEU A 87 6.11 -5.08 -1.23
CA LEU A 87 7.13 -5.94 -0.63
C LEU A 87 6.48 -7.09 0.16
N ALA A 88 5.49 -6.77 0.98
CA ALA A 88 4.79 -7.77 1.81
C ALA A 88 4.09 -8.80 0.93
N ARG A 89 3.40 -8.35 -0.11
CA ARG A 89 2.71 -9.24 -1.04
C ARG A 89 3.68 -10.17 -1.77
N ASN A 90 4.78 -9.63 -2.28
CA ASN A 90 5.76 -10.46 -2.98
C ASN A 90 6.40 -11.48 -2.05
N TYR A 91 6.72 -11.07 -0.83
CA TYR A 91 7.27 -11.99 0.16
C TYR A 91 6.31 -13.13 0.47
N PHE A 92 5.02 -12.83 0.62
CA PHE A 92 4.02 -13.78 1.07
C PHE A 92 3.53 -14.70 -0.04
N PHE A 93 3.32 -14.17 -1.25
CA PHE A 93 2.65 -14.90 -2.33
C PHE A 93 3.56 -15.36 -3.46
N VAL A 94 4.73 -14.75 -3.63
CA VAL A 94 5.62 -15.09 -4.75
C VAL A 94 6.76 -15.95 -4.24
N LYS A 95 6.74 -17.22 -4.61
CA LYS A 95 7.77 -18.17 -4.22
C LYS A 95 9.14 -17.75 -4.78
N ASN A 96 10.16 -17.82 -3.93
CA ASN A 96 11.55 -17.49 -4.27
C ASN A 96 11.74 -16.03 -4.72
N SER A 97 10.83 -15.13 -4.35
CA SER A 97 11.00 -13.72 -4.66
C SER A 97 12.03 -13.09 -3.74
N LYS A 98 12.79 -12.15 -4.30
CA LYS A 98 13.72 -11.30 -3.54
C LYS A 98 13.42 -9.85 -3.91
N ASN A 99 13.26 -9.02 -2.91
CA ASN A 99 13.01 -7.60 -3.10
C ASN A 99 14.11 -6.80 -2.42
N PHE A 100 14.64 -5.82 -3.12
CA PHE A 100 15.70 -4.97 -2.61
C PHE A 100 15.20 -3.54 -2.51
N VAL A 101 15.51 -2.91 -1.40
CA VAL A 101 15.13 -1.52 -1.15
C VAL A 101 16.37 -0.73 -0.79
N PHE A 102 16.55 0.38 -1.46
CA PHE A 102 17.65 1.30 -1.20
C PHE A 102 17.04 2.66 -0.79
N ALA A 103 17.59 3.24 0.24
CA ALA A 103 17.16 4.56 0.69
C ALA A 103 18.37 5.41 1.03
N SER A 104 18.20 6.73 0.96
CA SER A 104 19.27 7.67 1.24
C SER A 104 19.65 7.72 2.72
N GLN A 105 18.74 7.36 3.60
CA GLN A 105 18.95 7.36 5.05
C GLN A 105 18.28 6.14 5.68
N LYS A 106 18.86 5.69 6.79
CA LYS A 106 18.36 4.54 7.54
C LYS A 106 16.92 4.73 8.04
N GLU A 107 16.55 5.93 8.41
CA GLU A 107 15.24 6.27 8.93
C GLU A 107 14.11 6.04 7.90
N TYR A 108 14.45 6.07 6.61
CA TYR A 108 13.47 5.79 5.55
C TYR A 108 13.21 4.30 5.36
N LEU A 109 14.03 3.44 5.97
CA LEU A 109 13.86 1.99 5.93
C LEU A 109 13.27 1.43 7.22
N ILE A 110 13.78 1.86 8.36
CA ILE A 110 13.40 1.36 9.69
C ILE A 110 12.75 2.47 10.52
N GLY A 111 12.25 2.11 11.72
CA GLY A 111 11.46 3.02 12.52
C GLY A 111 10.06 3.16 11.91
N ASP A 112 9.75 4.32 11.36
CA ASP A 112 8.51 4.54 10.60
C ASP A 112 8.76 4.48 9.08
N GLY A 113 9.75 3.71 8.68
CA GLY A 113 10.16 3.59 7.29
C GLY A 113 9.45 2.47 6.52
N LEU A 114 9.91 2.26 5.29
CA LEU A 114 9.28 1.34 4.33
C LEU A 114 9.31 -0.12 4.79
N LEU A 115 10.43 -0.59 5.34
CA LEU A 115 10.56 -1.96 5.81
C LEU A 115 9.69 -2.20 7.05
N SER A 116 9.57 -1.21 7.93
CA SER A 116 8.70 -1.30 9.09
C SER A 116 7.23 -1.42 8.67
N LYS A 117 6.83 -0.68 7.65
CA LYS A 117 5.46 -0.78 7.10
C LYS A 117 5.19 -2.15 6.50
N ALA A 118 6.15 -2.68 5.72
CA ALA A 118 6.02 -4.03 5.17
C ALA A 118 5.90 -5.09 6.28
N TRP A 119 6.68 -4.95 7.34
CA TRP A 119 6.63 -5.85 8.50
C TRP A 119 5.29 -5.77 9.22
N GLU A 120 4.73 -4.56 9.39
CA GLU A 120 3.41 -4.37 9.99
C GLU A 120 2.32 -5.09 9.19
N PHE A 121 2.39 -5.03 7.86
CA PHE A 121 1.42 -5.71 7.00
C PHE A 121 1.54 -7.23 7.10
N LEU A 122 2.75 -7.75 7.13
CA LEU A 122 2.98 -9.18 7.31
C LEU A 122 2.49 -9.65 8.68
N SER A 123 2.73 -8.87 9.73
CA SER A 123 2.26 -9.18 11.07
C SER A 123 0.74 -9.17 11.15
N PHE A 124 0.08 -8.22 10.48
CA PHE A 124 -1.38 -8.18 10.40
C PHE A 124 -1.95 -9.45 9.76
N ILE A 125 -1.34 -9.91 8.66
CA ILE A 125 -1.77 -11.14 7.98
C ILE A 125 -1.58 -12.34 8.92
N ASP A 126 -0.44 -12.44 9.59
CA ASP A 126 -0.15 -13.53 10.51
C ASP A 126 -1.14 -13.57 11.69
N ASP A 127 -1.48 -12.41 12.25
CA ASP A 127 -2.41 -12.29 13.37
C ASP A 127 -3.86 -12.58 12.99
N ASN A 128 -4.24 -12.42 11.73
CA ASN A 128 -5.62 -12.50 11.26
C ASN A 128 -5.91 -13.70 10.35
N THR A 129 -4.92 -14.54 10.09
CA THR A 129 -5.08 -15.80 9.34
C THR A 129 -4.68 -16.98 10.22
N ALA A 130 -5.56 -17.93 10.31
CA ALA A 130 -5.31 -19.16 11.06
C ALA A 130 -4.44 -20.14 10.26
#